data_48f812a766bd6d39fe0ad33d1001216a
#
_entry.id   48f812a766bd6d39fe0ad33d1001216a
#
_cell.length_a   1.000
_cell.length_b   1.000
_cell.length_c   1.000
_cell.angle_alpha   90.00
_cell.angle_beta   90.00
_cell.angle_gamma   90.00
#
_symmetry.space_group_name_H-M   'P 1'
#
loop_
_entity.id
_entity.type
_entity.pdbx_description
1 polymer ?
#
loop_
_entity_poly.entity_id
_entity_poly.type
_entity_poly.pdbx_seq_one_letter_code
_entity_poly.pdbx_strand_id
1 'polypeptide(L)'
;METFQKNYWEKNKVLKRKSPDHPIVAECVLPKIEFIKRYVNITAETRLLDVGCGNGFFTYYFDKICDTSGVDYSEKMLQINPVKKTFLMDANNLKFENNSFDISFSHGFLHHVDNMDKVIQEMKRVSKKYVIILDANRNNPLLFLFSLIVKEERKALKFSLSYLRNVIKRNGLNIIDSFSLGMIVPNKMPLFLLPIAKKFNFKQPFGITNFIIAEKT
;
A
#
# COMPACT_ATOMS: atom_id res chain seq x y z
N MET A 1 -9.15 10.39 -11.17
CA MET A 1 -7.65 10.40 -11.21
C MET A 1 -7.20 11.12 -12.45
N GLU A 2 -6.17 11.95 -12.32
CA GLU A 2 -5.63 12.70 -13.45
C GLU A 2 -5.26 11.76 -14.60
N THR A 3 -5.59 12.16 -15.82
CA THR A 3 -5.24 11.43 -17.07
C THR A 3 -3.74 11.07 -17.12
N PHE A 4 -2.90 11.92 -16.52
CA PHE A 4 -1.46 11.73 -16.43
C PHE A 4 -1.05 10.51 -15.58
N GLN A 5 -1.64 10.31 -14.41
CA GLN A 5 -1.37 9.14 -13.56
C GLN A 5 -1.86 7.86 -14.22
N LYS A 6 -3.05 7.90 -14.83
CA LYS A 6 -3.58 6.76 -15.59
C LYS A 6 -2.63 6.36 -16.71
N ASN A 7 -2.18 7.32 -17.51
CA ASN A 7 -1.25 7.06 -18.63
C ASN A 7 0.10 6.51 -18.16
N TYR A 8 0.59 6.91 -16.97
CA TYR A 8 1.83 6.36 -16.42
C TYR A 8 1.70 4.86 -16.12
N TRP A 9 0.62 4.47 -15.43
CA TRP A 9 0.40 3.07 -15.03
C TRP A 9 -0.05 2.17 -16.19
N GLU A 10 -0.48 2.73 -17.32
CA GLU A 10 -0.80 2.02 -18.56
C GLU A 10 0.41 1.90 -19.53
N LYS A 11 1.57 2.49 -19.22
CA LYS A 11 2.76 2.38 -20.07
C LYS A 11 3.45 1.01 -19.91
N ASN A 12 4.06 0.52 -21.00
CA ASN A 12 4.77 -0.77 -21.01
C ASN A 12 5.94 -0.88 -20.02
N LYS A 13 6.50 0.25 -19.54
CA LYS A 13 7.54 0.27 -18.50
C LYS A 13 7.06 -0.32 -17.18
N VAL A 14 5.78 -0.25 -16.89
CA VAL A 14 5.16 -0.81 -15.68
C VAL A 14 5.20 -2.33 -15.70
N LEU A 15 5.10 -2.95 -16.86
CA LEU A 15 5.18 -4.41 -17.04
C LEU A 15 6.58 -4.99 -16.74
N LYS A 16 7.60 -4.14 -16.59
CA LYS A 16 8.96 -4.55 -16.15
C LYS A 16 9.14 -4.60 -14.63
N ARG A 17 8.04 -4.54 -13.86
CA ARG A 17 8.10 -4.70 -12.39
C ARG A 17 8.52 -6.12 -12.03
N LYS A 18 9.23 -6.25 -10.89
CA LYS A 18 9.51 -7.57 -10.33
C LYS A 18 8.20 -8.29 -10.03
N SER A 19 8.20 -9.60 -10.18
CA SER A 19 7.08 -10.44 -9.75
C SER A 19 6.96 -10.46 -8.22
N PRO A 20 5.77 -10.72 -7.65
CA PRO A 20 5.59 -10.78 -6.20
C PRO A 20 6.49 -11.81 -5.49
N ASP A 21 6.81 -12.93 -6.12
CA ASP A 21 7.69 -13.99 -5.58
C ASP A 21 9.19 -13.67 -5.65
N HIS A 22 9.59 -12.56 -6.29
CA HIS A 22 10.99 -12.17 -6.37
C HIS A 22 11.57 -11.93 -4.95
N PRO A 23 12.80 -12.41 -4.64
CA PRO A 23 13.39 -12.34 -3.28
C PRO A 23 13.36 -10.94 -2.66
N ILE A 24 13.66 -9.87 -3.43
CA ILE A 24 13.60 -8.49 -2.92
C ILE A 24 12.17 -8.10 -2.53
N VAL A 25 11.16 -8.56 -3.27
CA VAL A 25 9.74 -8.29 -2.96
C VAL A 25 9.35 -9.02 -1.69
N ALA A 26 9.69 -10.30 -1.58
CA ALA A 26 9.45 -11.10 -0.38
C ALA A 26 10.01 -10.42 0.88
N GLU A 27 11.27 -10.02 0.84
CA GLU A 27 11.95 -9.35 1.96
C GLU A 27 11.42 -7.92 2.23
N CYS A 28 10.77 -7.31 1.27
CA CYS A 28 10.06 -6.04 1.48
C CYS A 28 8.70 -6.25 2.14
N VAL A 29 7.96 -7.29 1.74
CA VAL A 29 6.54 -7.49 2.08
C VAL A 29 6.37 -8.29 3.37
N LEU A 30 7.01 -9.47 3.48
CA LEU A 30 6.80 -10.37 4.62
C LEU A 30 7.03 -9.72 5.99
N PRO A 31 8.11 -8.99 6.24
CA PRO A 31 8.30 -8.31 7.53
C PRO A 31 7.20 -7.29 7.83
N LYS A 32 6.66 -6.62 6.80
CA LYS A 32 5.56 -5.66 6.97
C LYS A 32 4.26 -6.36 7.35
N ILE A 33 3.96 -7.51 6.75
CA ILE A 33 2.81 -8.34 7.13
C ILE A 33 2.96 -8.83 8.57
N GLU A 34 4.15 -9.28 8.97
CA GLU A 34 4.40 -9.69 10.36
C GLU A 34 4.23 -8.52 11.35
N PHE A 35 4.59 -7.28 10.97
CA PHE A 35 4.26 -6.12 11.78
C PHE A 35 2.76 -5.87 11.89
N ILE A 36 1.99 -6.03 10.79
CA ILE A 36 0.52 -5.89 10.80
C ILE A 36 -0.10 -6.95 11.73
N LYS A 37 0.34 -8.20 11.67
CA LYS A 37 -0.16 -9.31 12.50
C LYS A 37 0.03 -9.11 14.01
N ARG A 38 0.89 -8.21 14.45
CA ARG A 38 1.02 -7.84 15.87
C ARG A 38 -0.17 -7.05 16.41
N TYR A 39 -0.95 -6.41 15.52
CA TYR A 39 -2.08 -5.55 15.88
C TYR A 39 -3.41 -6.14 15.43
N VAL A 40 -3.38 -6.96 14.39
CA VAL A 40 -4.58 -7.48 13.74
C VAL A 40 -4.44 -9.00 13.61
N ASN A 41 -5.38 -9.73 14.21
CA ASN A 41 -5.45 -11.18 14.03
C ASN A 41 -5.97 -11.46 12.61
N ILE A 42 -5.11 -12.07 11.77
CA ILE A 42 -5.43 -12.46 10.39
C ILE A 42 -5.47 -13.98 10.34
N THR A 43 -6.63 -14.53 10.00
CA THR A 43 -6.87 -15.96 9.84
C THR A 43 -7.32 -16.27 8.41
N ALA A 44 -7.48 -17.54 8.07
CA ALA A 44 -7.96 -17.95 6.73
C ALA A 44 -9.36 -17.39 6.41
N GLU A 45 -10.18 -17.13 7.42
CA GLU A 45 -11.55 -16.61 7.27
C GLU A 45 -11.57 -15.07 7.18
N THR A 46 -10.46 -14.40 7.46
CA THR A 46 -10.36 -12.93 7.36
C THR A 46 -10.54 -12.50 5.91
N ARG A 47 -11.52 -11.64 5.65
CA ARG A 47 -11.72 -11.02 4.33
C ARG A 47 -10.95 -9.72 4.23
N LEU A 48 -9.96 -9.66 3.33
CA LEU A 48 -9.10 -8.50 3.12
C LEU A 48 -9.28 -7.91 1.71
N LEU A 49 -9.45 -6.59 1.63
CA LEU A 49 -9.41 -5.85 0.37
C LEU A 49 -8.11 -5.06 0.25
N ASP A 50 -7.31 -5.36 -0.78
CA ASP A 50 -6.12 -4.58 -1.15
C ASP A 50 -6.50 -3.51 -2.18
N VAL A 51 -6.51 -2.24 -1.76
CA VAL A 51 -6.93 -1.07 -2.56
C VAL A 51 -5.71 -0.43 -3.20
N GLY A 52 -5.69 -0.39 -4.55
CA GLY A 52 -4.52 -0.06 -5.33
C GLY A 52 -3.53 -1.22 -5.39
N CYS A 53 -4.04 -2.44 -5.58
CA CYS A 53 -3.27 -3.69 -5.46
C CYS A 53 -2.16 -3.85 -6.51
N GLY A 54 -2.24 -3.11 -7.62
CA GLY A 54 -1.27 -3.14 -8.70
C GLY A 54 -0.94 -4.56 -9.18
N ASN A 55 0.34 -4.85 -9.34
CA ASN A 55 0.83 -6.17 -9.76
C ASN A 55 0.91 -7.21 -8.61
N GLY A 56 0.26 -6.95 -7.48
CA GLY A 56 0.04 -7.95 -6.45
C GLY A 56 1.13 -8.12 -5.41
N PHE A 57 2.00 -7.12 -5.16
CA PHE A 57 3.07 -7.27 -4.17
C PHE A 57 2.58 -7.71 -2.79
N PHE A 58 1.51 -7.11 -2.28
CA PHE A 58 0.93 -7.51 -1.00
C PHE A 58 -0.20 -8.52 -1.18
N THR A 59 -1.04 -8.34 -2.19
CA THR A 59 -2.18 -9.21 -2.50
C THR A 59 -1.74 -10.68 -2.55
N TYR A 60 -0.62 -10.99 -3.22
CA TYR A 60 -0.07 -12.34 -3.35
C TYR A 60 0.28 -13.00 -2.01
N TYR A 61 0.81 -12.23 -1.06
CA TYR A 61 1.18 -12.78 0.24
C TYR A 61 -0.02 -12.85 1.19
N PHE A 62 -0.94 -11.92 1.12
CA PHE A 62 -2.19 -11.99 1.86
C PHE A 62 -3.08 -13.14 1.39
N ASP A 63 -3.17 -13.40 0.07
CA ASP A 63 -3.94 -14.50 -0.51
C ASP A 63 -3.49 -15.90 -0.03
N LYS A 64 -2.26 -16.01 0.47
CA LYS A 64 -1.74 -17.24 1.10
C LYS A 64 -2.20 -17.47 2.53
N ILE A 65 -2.73 -16.46 3.20
CA ILE A 65 -3.05 -16.50 4.64
C ILE A 65 -4.47 -16.07 4.98
N CYS A 66 -5.20 -15.46 4.04
CA CYS A 66 -6.59 -15.04 4.24
C CYS A 66 -7.35 -14.90 2.90
N ASP A 67 -8.67 -14.73 2.96
CA ASP A 67 -9.51 -14.50 1.77
C ASP A 67 -9.28 -13.08 1.24
N THR A 68 -8.43 -12.95 0.23
CA THR A 68 -7.95 -11.66 -0.29
C THR A 68 -8.60 -11.31 -1.62
N SER A 69 -9.06 -10.07 -1.72
CA SER A 69 -9.47 -9.44 -2.98
C SER A 69 -8.61 -8.21 -3.25
N GLY A 70 -8.36 -7.89 -4.52
CA GLY A 70 -7.63 -6.70 -4.92
C GLY A 70 -8.45 -5.79 -5.83
N VAL A 71 -8.26 -4.49 -5.75
CA VAL A 71 -8.79 -3.53 -6.71
C VAL A 71 -7.68 -2.61 -7.22
N ASP A 72 -7.68 -2.40 -8.51
CA ASP A 72 -6.85 -1.39 -9.16
C ASP A 72 -7.60 -0.80 -10.36
N TYR A 73 -7.25 0.40 -10.79
CA TYR A 73 -7.86 1.00 -11.97
C TYR A 73 -7.05 0.74 -13.25
N SER A 74 -5.84 0.20 -13.14
CA SER A 74 -4.98 -0.17 -14.27
C SER A 74 -5.19 -1.62 -14.66
N GLU A 75 -5.80 -1.83 -15.81
CA GLU A 75 -6.00 -3.16 -16.36
C GLU A 75 -4.68 -3.90 -16.59
N LYS A 76 -3.65 -3.17 -17.05
CA LYS A 76 -2.30 -3.75 -17.25
C LYS A 76 -1.66 -4.23 -15.97
N MET A 77 -1.88 -3.52 -14.86
CA MET A 77 -1.38 -3.96 -13.57
C MET A 77 -2.09 -5.22 -13.09
N LEU A 78 -3.40 -5.30 -13.29
CA LEU A 78 -4.19 -6.48 -12.95
C LEU A 78 -3.83 -7.70 -13.81
N GLN A 79 -3.51 -7.51 -15.10
CA GLN A 79 -3.08 -8.59 -16.00
C GLN A 79 -1.81 -9.32 -15.51
N ILE A 80 -0.93 -8.62 -14.81
CA ILE A 80 0.30 -9.21 -14.24
C ILE A 80 0.20 -9.52 -12.75
N ASN A 81 -0.97 -9.33 -12.14
CA ASN A 81 -1.24 -9.72 -10.77
C ASN A 81 -1.57 -11.22 -10.71
N PRO A 82 -0.85 -12.06 -9.94
CA PRO A 82 -1.09 -13.49 -9.91
C PRO A 82 -2.37 -13.89 -9.15
N VAL A 83 -2.97 -12.99 -8.38
CA VAL A 83 -4.18 -13.25 -7.62
C VAL A 83 -5.41 -13.07 -8.50
N LYS A 84 -6.28 -14.10 -8.54
CA LYS A 84 -7.45 -14.12 -9.43
C LYS A 84 -8.60 -13.21 -8.99
N LYS A 85 -8.78 -13.04 -7.67
CA LYS A 85 -9.83 -12.16 -7.11
C LYS A 85 -9.44 -10.69 -7.19
N THR A 86 -9.21 -10.18 -8.42
CA THR A 86 -8.88 -8.78 -8.67
C THR A 86 -9.92 -8.12 -9.58
N PHE A 87 -10.20 -6.84 -9.32
CA PHE A 87 -11.29 -6.12 -9.98
C PHE A 87 -10.79 -4.77 -10.49
N LEU A 88 -11.16 -4.45 -11.73
CA LEU A 88 -10.93 -3.13 -12.32
C LEU A 88 -11.93 -2.13 -11.75
N MET A 89 -11.48 -1.29 -10.81
CA MET A 89 -12.34 -0.32 -10.11
C MET A 89 -11.62 0.98 -9.80
N ASP A 90 -12.39 2.06 -9.72
CA ASP A 90 -11.92 3.31 -9.12
C ASP A 90 -12.08 3.25 -7.59
N ALA A 91 -10.97 3.46 -6.86
CA ALA A 91 -10.96 3.47 -5.41
C ALA A 91 -11.80 4.61 -4.79
N ASN A 92 -12.17 5.64 -5.58
CA ASN A 92 -13.11 6.68 -5.14
C ASN A 92 -14.57 6.20 -5.12
N ASN A 93 -14.87 5.01 -5.69
CA ASN A 93 -16.22 4.47 -5.78
C ASN A 93 -16.17 2.94 -5.86
N LEU A 94 -15.88 2.31 -4.75
CA LEU A 94 -15.79 0.85 -4.63
C LEU A 94 -17.18 0.22 -4.77
N LYS A 95 -17.32 -0.77 -5.66
CA LYS A 95 -18.59 -1.45 -5.95
C LYS A 95 -18.84 -2.63 -4.99
N PHE A 96 -18.49 -2.46 -3.73
CA PHE A 96 -18.75 -3.40 -2.66
C PHE A 96 -19.73 -2.80 -1.65
N GLU A 97 -20.48 -3.63 -0.98
CA GLU A 97 -21.38 -3.23 0.09
C GLU A 97 -20.59 -2.74 1.32
N ASN A 98 -21.29 -2.01 2.19
CA ASN A 98 -20.71 -1.60 3.46
C ASN A 98 -20.30 -2.82 4.29
N ASN A 99 -19.14 -2.74 4.95
CA ASN A 99 -18.65 -3.81 5.83
C ASN A 99 -18.50 -5.17 5.12
N SER A 100 -18.13 -5.19 3.83
CA SER A 100 -17.89 -6.41 3.06
C SER A 100 -16.59 -7.12 3.43
N PHE A 101 -15.63 -6.39 3.98
CA PHE A 101 -14.30 -6.89 4.33
C PHE A 101 -13.99 -6.62 5.80
N ASP A 102 -13.23 -7.49 6.44
CA ASP A 102 -12.78 -7.26 7.81
C ASP A 102 -11.68 -6.20 7.86
N ILE A 103 -10.84 -6.17 6.82
CA ILE A 103 -9.71 -5.27 6.64
C ILE A 103 -9.75 -4.63 5.24
N SER A 104 -9.59 -3.32 5.15
CA SER A 104 -9.15 -2.65 3.93
C SER A 104 -7.67 -2.24 4.09
N PHE A 105 -6.87 -2.56 3.11
CA PHE A 105 -5.43 -2.35 3.08
C PHE A 105 -5.04 -1.53 1.86
N SER A 106 -4.00 -0.72 1.95
CA SER A 106 -3.36 -0.11 0.78
C SER A 106 -1.85 0.05 0.98
N HIS A 107 -1.08 -0.08 -0.10
CA HIS A 107 0.37 0.12 -0.09
C HIS A 107 0.86 0.92 -1.29
N GLY A 108 1.55 2.04 -1.02
CA GLY A 108 2.20 2.86 -2.05
C GLY A 108 1.23 3.38 -3.12
N PHE A 109 0.02 3.72 -2.71
CA PHE A 109 -1.10 4.05 -3.58
C PHE A 109 -1.67 5.44 -3.32
N LEU A 110 -1.86 5.83 -2.06
CA LEU A 110 -2.60 7.05 -1.72
C LEU A 110 -1.92 8.34 -2.21
N HIS A 111 -0.59 8.34 -2.34
CA HIS A 111 0.12 9.49 -2.90
C HIS A 111 -0.07 9.65 -4.42
N HIS A 112 -0.68 8.70 -5.10
CA HIS A 112 -1.03 8.79 -6.52
C HIS A 112 -2.45 9.31 -6.76
N VAL A 113 -3.32 9.31 -5.73
CA VAL A 113 -4.72 9.74 -5.91
C VAL A 113 -4.89 11.25 -5.73
N ASP A 114 -5.96 11.81 -6.33
CA ASP A 114 -6.28 13.24 -6.22
C ASP A 114 -7.12 13.52 -4.97
N ASN A 115 -8.09 12.67 -4.70
CA ASN A 115 -8.99 12.81 -3.54
C ASN A 115 -8.75 11.67 -2.54
N MET A 116 -7.72 11.83 -1.72
CA MET A 116 -7.35 10.83 -0.71
C MET A 116 -8.42 10.65 0.35
N ASP A 117 -9.11 11.72 0.74
CA ASP A 117 -10.20 11.63 1.73
C ASP A 117 -11.32 10.73 1.23
N LYS A 118 -11.71 10.87 -0.04
CA LYS A 118 -12.74 10.04 -0.66
C LYS A 118 -12.34 8.56 -0.68
N VAL A 119 -11.09 8.26 -1.03
CA VAL A 119 -10.57 6.89 -1.01
C VAL A 119 -10.58 6.31 0.40
N ILE A 120 -10.12 7.07 1.40
CA ILE A 120 -10.13 6.61 2.80
C ILE A 120 -11.55 6.39 3.31
N GLN A 121 -12.51 7.24 2.93
CA GLN A 121 -13.92 7.05 3.25
C GLN A 121 -14.49 5.78 2.63
N GLU A 122 -14.14 5.47 1.38
CA GLU A 122 -14.53 4.21 0.74
C GLU A 122 -13.87 3.00 1.41
N MET A 123 -12.57 3.07 1.72
CA MET A 123 -11.88 2.04 2.50
C MET A 123 -12.55 1.81 3.86
N LYS A 124 -12.90 2.89 4.57
CA LYS A 124 -13.64 2.84 5.84
C LYS A 124 -15.04 2.24 5.64
N ARG A 125 -15.76 2.63 4.58
CA ARG A 125 -17.11 2.14 4.30
C ARG A 125 -17.15 0.63 4.08
N VAL A 126 -16.25 0.11 3.25
CA VAL A 126 -16.21 -1.31 2.90
C VAL A 126 -15.62 -2.19 3.98
N SER A 127 -14.82 -1.64 4.90
CA SER A 127 -14.25 -2.41 6.02
C SER A 127 -15.19 -2.48 7.21
N LYS A 128 -15.20 -3.62 7.89
CA LYS A 128 -15.90 -3.82 9.19
C LYS A 128 -15.12 -3.19 10.33
N LYS A 129 -13.80 -3.40 10.36
CA LYS A 129 -13.01 -3.05 11.53
C LYS A 129 -11.73 -2.28 11.22
N TYR A 130 -10.85 -2.77 10.36
CA TYR A 130 -9.52 -2.20 10.20
C TYR A 130 -9.31 -1.53 8.86
N VAL A 131 -8.64 -0.37 8.90
CA VAL A 131 -8.09 0.32 7.74
C VAL A 131 -6.58 0.42 7.95
N ILE A 132 -5.81 -0.19 7.05
CA ILE A 132 -4.34 -0.27 7.17
C ILE A 132 -3.73 0.41 5.95
N ILE A 133 -2.88 1.39 6.19
CA ILE A 133 -2.25 2.20 5.16
C ILE A 133 -0.74 2.13 5.30
N LEU A 134 -0.08 1.70 4.23
CA LEU A 134 1.35 1.73 4.07
C LEU A 134 1.67 2.67 2.90
N ASP A 135 2.40 3.76 3.15
CA ASP A 135 2.69 4.70 2.06
C ASP A 135 4.09 5.32 2.20
N ALA A 136 4.51 6.06 1.18
CA ALA A 136 5.81 6.70 1.12
C ALA A 136 6.09 7.58 2.35
N ASN A 137 7.34 7.61 2.82
CA ASN A 137 7.77 8.50 3.88
C ASN A 137 8.66 9.61 3.32
N ARG A 138 8.13 10.83 3.24
CA ARG A 138 8.92 12.01 2.79
C ARG A 138 10.18 12.28 3.62
N ASN A 139 10.23 11.82 4.86
CA ASN A 139 11.39 12.01 5.74
C ASN A 139 12.55 11.08 5.37
N ASN A 140 12.32 10.07 4.52
CA ASN A 140 13.40 9.27 3.95
C ASN A 140 14.15 10.09 2.89
N PRO A 141 15.46 10.36 3.04
CA PRO A 141 16.21 11.24 2.13
C PRO A 141 16.22 10.75 0.67
N LEU A 142 16.30 9.43 0.48
CA LEU A 142 16.34 8.85 -0.88
C LEU A 142 14.99 9.00 -1.58
N LEU A 143 13.88 8.74 -0.86
CA LEU A 143 12.53 8.96 -1.39
C LEU A 143 12.26 10.44 -1.64
N PHE A 144 12.70 11.30 -0.75
CA PHE A 144 12.56 12.76 -0.92
C PHE A 144 13.21 13.22 -2.22
N LEU A 145 14.50 12.86 -2.44
CA LEU A 145 15.22 13.21 -3.68
C LEU A 145 14.55 12.57 -4.91
N PHE A 146 14.16 11.31 -4.82
CA PHE A 146 13.44 10.63 -5.89
C PHE A 146 12.14 11.36 -6.26
N SER A 147 11.37 11.78 -5.28
CA SER A 147 10.10 12.49 -5.48
C SER A 147 10.27 13.92 -6.04
N LEU A 148 11.44 14.55 -5.86
CA LEU A 148 11.75 15.81 -6.51
C LEU A 148 11.98 15.62 -8.02
N ILE A 149 12.63 14.52 -8.41
CA ILE A 149 13.06 14.25 -9.79
C ILE A 149 11.91 13.63 -10.60
N VAL A 150 11.20 12.66 -10.02
CA VAL A 150 10.15 11.90 -10.70
C VAL A 150 8.81 12.57 -10.52
N LYS A 151 8.25 13.10 -11.62
CA LYS A 151 7.02 13.90 -11.60
C LYS A 151 5.83 13.15 -11.01
N GLU A 152 5.73 11.86 -11.31
CA GLU A 152 4.66 10.97 -10.86
C GLU A 152 4.65 10.75 -9.34
N GLU A 153 5.81 10.91 -8.71
CA GLU A 153 6.03 10.70 -7.27
C GLU A 153 5.96 12.01 -6.45
N ARG A 154 5.81 13.15 -7.10
CA ARG A 154 5.86 14.47 -6.42
C ARG A 154 4.83 14.62 -5.30
N LYS A 155 3.68 13.97 -5.41
CA LYS A 155 2.67 14.01 -4.35
C LYS A 155 3.18 13.37 -3.04
N ALA A 156 4.12 12.41 -3.12
CA ALA A 156 4.76 11.80 -1.96
C ALA A 156 5.54 12.82 -1.08
N LEU A 157 5.95 13.97 -1.61
CA LEU A 157 6.57 15.06 -0.85
C LEU A 157 5.70 15.61 0.30
N LYS A 158 4.39 15.36 0.30
CA LYS A 158 3.47 15.72 1.38
C LYS A 158 3.36 14.63 2.46
N PHE A 159 3.78 13.39 2.17
CA PHE A 159 3.50 12.20 2.97
C PHE A 159 4.47 12.04 4.14
N SER A 160 4.43 12.96 5.11
CA SER A 160 5.00 12.72 6.42
C SER A 160 4.06 11.84 7.26
N LEU A 161 4.59 11.18 8.29
CA LEU A 161 3.77 10.39 9.22
C LEU A 161 2.70 11.27 9.91
N SER A 162 3.06 12.52 10.29
CA SER A 162 2.11 13.47 10.88
C SER A 162 1.00 13.87 9.91
N TYR A 163 1.33 14.09 8.63
CA TYR A 163 0.34 14.38 7.61
C TYR A 163 -0.68 13.23 7.48
N LEU A 164 -0.20 11.99 7.36
CA LEU A 164 -1.07 10.82 7.26
C LEU A 164 -1.94 10.64 8.52
N ARG A 165 -1.37 10.81 9.72
CA ARG A 165 -2.14 10.78 10.97
C ARG A 165 -3.31 11.77 10.96
N ASN A 166 -3.06 13.00 10.51
CA ASN A 166 -4.09 14.03 10.46
C ASN A 166 -5.19 13.66 9.46
N VAL A 167 -4.81 13.10 8.30
CA VAL A 167 -5.77 12.64 7.30
C VAL A 167 -6.66 11.51 7.86
N ILE A 168 -6.07 10.53 8.52
CA ILE A 168 -6.81 9.41 9.11
C ILE A 168 -7.81 9.90 10.19
N LYS A 169 -7.34 10.77 11.10
CA LYS A 169 -8.18 11.32 12.18
C LYS A 169 -9.35 12.13 11.64
N ARG A 170 -9.12 13.01 10.64
CA ARG A 170 -10.23 13.83 10.07
C ARG A 170 -11.26 12.99 9.32
N ASN A 171 -10.91 11.77 8.88
CA ASN A 171 -11.83 10.81 8.29
C ASN A 171 -12.54 9.93 9.35
N GLY A 172 -12.39 10.24 10.63
CA GLY A 172 -13.10 9.57 11.72
C GLY A 172 -12.64 8.12 11.93
N LEU A 173 -11.34 7.86 11.80
CA LEU A 173 -10.71 6.59 12.14
C LEU A 173 -9.84 6.75 13.38
N ASN A 174 -9.88 5.78 14.28
CA ASN A 174 -9.04 5.72 15.47
C ASN A 174 -7.71 5.06 15.14
N ILE A 175 -6.58 5.75 15.37
CA ILE A 175 -5.25 5.21 15.10
C ILE A 175 -4.82 4.32 16.26
N ILE A 176 -4.62 3.03 15.99
CA ILE A 176 -4.07 2.06 16.94
C ILE A 176 -2.56 2.27 17.07
N ASP A 177 -1.84 2.32 15.93
CA ASP A 177 -0.40 2.63 15.91
C ASP A 177 0.00 3.27 14.58
N SER A 178 1.09 4.01 14.62
CA SER A 178 1.67 4.62 13.43
C SER A 178 3.16 4.86 13.59
N PHE A 179 3.93 4.40 12.61
CA PHE A 179 5.39 4.45 12.60
C PHE A 179 5.92 4.42 11.17
N SER A 180 7.21 4.57 11.01
CA SER A 180 7.88 4.34 9.72
C SER A 180 8.90 3.22 9.88
N LEU A 181 9.11 2.46 8.80
CA LEU A 181 9.97 1.28 8.85
C LEU A 181 10.61 0.96 7.49
N GLY A 182 11.73 0.22 7.55
CA GLY A 182 12.36 -0.45 6.42
C GLY A 182 13.14 0.48 5.49
N MET A 183 13.97 -0.13 4.63
CA MET A 183 14.79 0.58 3.62
C MET A 183 14.74 -0.12 2.24
N ILE A 184 13.90 -1.16 2.08
CA ILE A 184 13.85 -1.94 0.85
C ILE A 184 12.89 -1.31 -0.15
N VAL A 185 13.41 -0.99 -1.37
CA VAL A 185 12.64 -0.49 -2.52
C VAL A 185 12.58 -1.59 -3.57
N PRO A 186 11.48 -2.35 -3.68
CA PRO A 186 11.44 -3.60 -4.44
C PRO A 186 11.90 -3.48 -5.90
N ASN A 187 11.38 -2.47 -6.61
CA ASN A 187 11.64 -2.33 -8.05
C ASN A 187 12.97 -1.64 -8.40
N LYS A 188 13.62 -0.99 -7.44
CA LYS A 188 14.81 -0.15 -7.69
C LYS A 188 16.08 -0.70 -7.07
N MET A 189 15.96 -1.49 -6.01
CA MET A 189 17.11 -2.00 -5.27
C MET A 189 17.81 -3.13 -6.02
N PRO A 190 19.15 -3.08 -6.20
CA PRO A 190 19.94 -4.21 -6.64
C PRO A 190 19.97 -5.32 -5.59
N LEU A 191 20.02 -6.58 -6.03
CA LEU A 191 19.97 -7.74 -5.13
C LEU A 191 21.14 -7.77 -4.13
N PHE A 192 22.32 -7.33 -4.53
CA PHE A 192 23.51 -7.33 -3.66
C PHE A 192 23.41 -6.37 -2.47
N LEU A 193 22.53 -5.36 -2.51
CA LEU A 193 22.27 -4.46 -1.38
C LEU A 193 21.26 -5.02 -0.38
N LEU A 194 20.57 -6.10 -0.72
CA LEU A 194 19.51 -6.67 0.12
C LEU A 194 19.99 -7.06 1.52
N PRO A 195 21.15 -7.72 1.73
CA PRO A 195 21.65 -8.08 3.07
C PRO A 195 21.86 -6.87 3.98
N ILE A 196 22.29 -5.74 3.40
CA ILE A 196 22.48 -4.49 4.15
C ILE A 196 21.12 -3.88 4.47
N ALA A 197 20.23 -3.76 3.49
CA ALA A 197 18.92 -3.14 3.66
C ALA A 197 18.03 -3.88 4.68
N LYS A 198 18.15 -5.20 4.79
CA LYS A 198 17.46 -6.02 5.79
C LYS A 198 17.79 -5.61 7.22
N LYS A 199 19.03 -5.18 7.50
CA LYS A 199 19.45 -4.73 8.84
C LYS A 199 18.70 -3.48 9.31
N PHE A 200 18.10 -2.72 8.38
CA PHE A 200 17.32 -1.51 8.67
C PHE A 200 15.80 -1.77 8.68
N ASN A 201 15.39 -3.02 8.75
CA ASN A 201 13.97 -3.40 8.70
C ASN A 201 13.33 -3.34 10.11
N PHE A 202 13.47 -2.18 10.78
CA PHE A 202 12.94 -1.88 12.10
C PHE A 202 12.24 -0.50 12.09
N LYS A 203 11.47 -0.19 13.15
CA LYS A 203 10.81 1.11 13.31
C LYS A 203 11.86 2.22 13.44
N GLN A 204 11.80 3.20 12.54
CA GLN A 204 12.76 4.31 12.51
C GLN A 204 12.14 5.52 11.77
N PRO A 205 12.47 6.77 12.12
CA PRO A 205 11.84 7.96 11.54
C PRO A 205 12.14 8.14 10.04
N PHE A 206 13.26 7.59 9.57
CA PHE A 206 13.70 7.65 8.17
C PHE A 206 13.38 6.37 7.39
N GLY A 207 12.56 5.47 7.94
CA GLY A 207 12.08 4.30 7.21
C GLY A 207 11.38 4.70 5.92
N ILE A 208 11.48 3.87 4.89
CA ILE A 208 10.96 4.19 3.55
C ILE A 208 9.43 4.19 3.50
N THR A 209 8.80 3.45 4.40
CA THR A 209 7.35 3.25 4.43
C THR A 209 6.76 3.77 5.74
N ASN A 210 5.81 4.69 5.67
CA ASN A 210 4.92 5.05 6.77
C ASN A 210 3.85 3.96 6.93
N PHE A 211 3.60 3.57 8.16
CA PHE A 211 2.52 2.67 8.57
C PHE A 211 1.46 3.44 9.33
N ILE A 212 0.22 3.22 9.02
CA ILE A 212 -0.94 3.56 9.84
C ILE A 212 -1.78 2.31 9.99
N ILE A 213 -2.03 1.91 11.22
CA ILE A 213 -2.98 0.87 11.57
C ILE A 213 -4.10 1.58 12.32
N ALA A 214 -5.29 1.57 11.75
CA ALA A 214 -6.44 2.26 12.30
C ALA A 214 -7.65 1.34 12.34
N GLU A 215 -8.56 1.65 13.27
CA GLU A 215 -9.84 0.95 13.39
C GLU A 215 -11.01 1.89 13.16
N LYS A 216 -12.09 1.31 12.70
CA LYS A 216 -13.38 1.96 12.54
C LYS A 216 -14.07 2.00 13.90
N THR A 217 -14.45 3.20 14.33
CA THR A 217 -15.28 3.45 15.53
C THR A 217 -16.75 3.29 15.19
#